data_bb459f042592df6b83fbe354e821d748
#
_entry.id   bb459f042592df6b83fbe354e821d748
#
_cell.length_a   1.000
_cell.length_b   1.000
_cell.length_c   1.000
_cell.angle_alpha   90.00
_cell.angle_beta   90.00
_cell.angle_gamma   90.00
#
_symmetry.space_group_name_H-M   'P 1'
#
loop_
_entity.id
_entity.type
_entity.pdbx_description
1 polymer ?
#
loop_
_entity_poly.entity_id
_entity_poly.type
_entity_poly.pdbx_seq_one_letter_code
_entity_poly.pdbx_strand_id
1 'polypeptide(L)'
;MQKTESNRDITFLGAGDLSVKPATDGVRFAWIDSLDQLFYYLLRFGWGENTVSPKMRDIYDHANNPTKGNCSITAALVQDIFGGELIRVHPLPEAAHSINRINGKYYDLTSDQFTIDGYDINLDSAEEINREDCLRDMSVVARYNQLCIKLCTALGRELAKKHANKLTRRGLPTYKTGQNIENYLDLLKQSLLDNEPFSNDEYFSTYGDRDTLAEQIKAAGTKESSMPLLARYCVAQTIVKSSAVASKANPRQYIINDSIYKHSELICKKERDILLELIDDIKNK
;
A
#
# COMPACT_ATOMS: atom_id res chain seq x y z
N MET A 1 22.57 2.55 29.71
CA MET A 1 22.82 1.31 28.95
C MET A 1 22.16 1.48 27.57
N GLN A 2 22.97 1.76 26.56
CA GLN A 2 22.50 1.75 25.17
C GLN A 2 22.20 0.30 24.77
N LYS A 3 20.96 0.01 24.38
CA LYS A 3 20.63 -1.26 23.72
C LYS A 3 21.37 -1.26 22.37
N THR A 4 22.32 -2.16 22.22
CA THR A 4 22.88 -2.50 20.92
C THR A 4 21.75 -3.09 20.09
N GLU A 5 21.30 -2.36 19.05
CA GLU A 5 20.50 -2.94 17.99
C GLU A 5 21.27 -4.14 17.43
N SER A 6 20.64 -5.30 17.43
CA SER A 6 21.16 -6.51 16.80
C SER A 6 21.26 -6.21 15.31
N ASN A 7 22.47 -6.01 14.82
CA ASN A 7 22.78 -5.77 13.40
C ASN A 7 22.72 -7.11 12.66
N ARG A 8 21.55 -7.75 12.67
CA ARG A 8 21.31 -8.99 11.96
C ARG A 8 20.61 -8.69 10.65
N ASP A 9 21.15 -9.18 9.56
CA ASP A 9 20.50 -9.15 8.26
C ASP A 9 19.31 -10.11 8.25
N ILE A 10 18.10 -9.58 8.27
CA ILE A 10 16.88 -10.35 8.13
C ILE A 10 16.76 -10.74 6.64
N THR A 11 16.58 -12.03 6.37
CA THR A 11 16.52 -12.58 5.02
C THR A 11 15.35 -13.56 4.86
N PHE A 12 15.20 -14.15 3.68
CA PHE A 12 14.15 -15.12 3.40
C PHE A 12 14.61 -16.21 2.44
N LEU A 13 13.93 -17.36 2.42
CA LEU A 13 14.19 -18.44 1.49
C LEU A 13 13.85 -18.02 0.06
N GLY A 14 14.85 -18.00 -0.82
CA GLY A 14 14.73 -17.59 -2.22
C GLY A 14 15.06 -16.13 -2.47
N ALA A 15 15.68 -15.43 -1.50
CA ALA A 15 16.15 -14.06 -1.66
C ALA A 15 17.12 -13.94 -2.86
N GLY A 16 17.00 -12.84 -3.61
CA GLY A 16 17.85 -12.55 -4.77
C GLY A 16 17.46 -13.28 -6.07
N ASP A 17 16.40 -14.10 -6.08
CA ASP A 17 15.90 -14.71 -7.31
C ASP A 17 15.06 -13.72 -8.14
N LEU A 18 15.71 -13.02 -9.05
CA LEU A 18 15.07 -12.05 -9.94
C LEU A 18 14.28 -12.67 -11.10
N SER A 19 14.28 -14.01 -11.23
CA SER A 19 13.52 -14.71 -12.27
C SER A 19 12.01 -14.74 -11.99
N VAL A 20 11.61 -14.63 -10.72
CA VAL A 20 10.21 -14.56 -10.31
C VAL A 20 9.65 -13.17 -10.63
N LYS A 21 8.61 -13.14 -11.45
CA LYS A 21 7.92 -11.90 -11.86
C LYS A 21 6.45 -11.96 -11.45
N PRO A 22 5.81 -10.82 -11.22
CA PRO A 22 4.38 -10.76 -10.99
C PRO A 22 3.60 -11.49 -12.08
N ALA A 23 2.62 -12.30 -11.70
CA ALA A 23 1.76 -13.01 -12.63
C ALA A 23 0.92 -12.02 -13.45
N THR A 24 0.70 -12.31 -14.74
CA THR A 24 -0.05 -11.43 -15.65
C THR A 24 -1.52 -11.30 -15.29
N ASP A 25 -2.07 -12.30 -14.63
CA ASP A 25 -3.45 -12.42 -14.13
C ASP A 25 -3.57 -12.19 -12.62
N GLY A 26 -2.44 -11.99 -11.95
CA GLY A 26 -2.38 -11.77 -10.50
C GLY A 26 -2.80 -10.36 -10.09
N VAL A 27 -3.00 -10.19 -8.78
CA VAL A 27 -3.18 -8.86 -8.18
C VAL A 27 -1.90 -8.05 -8.37
N ARG A 28 -1.95 -7.05 -9.22
CA ARG A 28 -0.81 -6.16 -9.43
C ARG A 28 -0.79 -5.09 -8.37
N PHE A 29 0.10 -5.26 -7.40
CA PHE A 29 0.57 -4.10 -6.66
C PHE A 29 1.56 -3.39 -7.59
N ALA A 30 1.12 -2.30 -8.24
CA ALA A 30 2.02 -1.48 -9.05
C ALA A 30 3.29 -1.21 -8.23
N TRP A 31 4.48 -1.47 -8.81
CA TRP A 31 5.82 -1.28 -8.21
C TRP A 31 6.42 -2.47 -7.43
N ILE A 32 5.72 -3.57 -7.26
CA ILE A 32 6.33 -4.79 -6.73
C ILE A 32 6.69 -5.68 -7.92
N ASP A 33 7.96 -5.63 -8.30
CA ASP A 33 8.50 -6.34 -9.47
C ASP A 33 9.27 -7.60 -9.07
N SER A 34 9.53 -7.81 -7.79
CA SER A 34 10.29 -8.95 -7.28
C SER A 34 9.89 -9.32 -5.84
N LEU A 35 10.23 -10.55 -5.43
CA LEU A 35 10.05 -11.03 -4.06
C LEU A 35 10.86 -10.20 -3.04
N ASP A 36 12.09 -9.79 -3.40
CA ASP A 36 12.92 -8.94 -2.54
C ASP A 36 12.26 -7.59 -2.28
N GLN A 37 11.65 -7.03 -3.30
CA GLN A 37 10.95 -5.76 -3.15
C GLN A 37 9.69 -5.91 -2.30
N LEU A 38 8.90 -6.99 -2.48
CA LEU A 38 7.78 -7.30 -1.61
C LEU A 38 8.24 -7.48 -0.17
N PHE A 39 9.31 -8.27 0.04
CA PHE A 39 9.88 -8.50 1.37
C PHE A 39 10.29 -7.20 2.06
N TYR A 40 10.98 -6.30 1.35
CA TYR A 40 11.34 -4.98 1.86
C TYR A 40 10.12 -4.18 2.35
N TYR A 41 9.04 -4.18 1.57
CA TYR A 41 7.81 -3.47 1.95
C TYR A 41 7.07 -4.14 3.10
N LEU A 42 7.05 -5.46 3.14
CA LEU A 42 6.47 -6.22 4.25
C LEU A 42 7.21 -5.96 5.55
N LEU A 43 8.54 -6.03 5.52
CA LEU A 43 9.40 -5.76 6.67
C LEU A 43 9.19 -4.35 7.23
N ARG A 44 9.10 -3.37 6.34
CA ARG A 44 9.05 -1.96 6.72
C ARG A 44 7.66 -1.46 7.09
N PHE A 45 6.62 -1.98 6.47
CA PHE A 45 5.28 -1.43 6.56
C PHE A 45 4.18 -2.46 6.77
N GLY A 46 4.38 -3.70 6.36
CA GLY A 46 3.36 -4.73 6.34
C GLY A 46 3.16 -5.39 7.69
N TRP A 47 4.19 -6.07 8.17
CA TRP A 47 4.12 -6.84 9.40
C TRP A 47 4.05 -5.96 10.64
N GLY A 48 3.46 -6.49 11.71
CA GLY A 48 3.31 -5.80 12.98
C GLY A 48 2.23 -6.45 13.85
N GLU A 49 1.98 -5.92 15.03
CA GLU A 49 1.05 -6.48 16.03
C GLU A 49 -0.35 -6.79 15.47
N ASN A 50 -0.84 -5.98 14.53
CA ASN A 50 -2.16 -6.16 13.92
C ASN A 50 -2.21 -7.23 12.83
N THR A 51 -1.05 -7.75 12.40
CA THR A 51 -0.96 -8.80 11.37
C THR A 51 -0.48 -10.13 11.93
N VAL A 52 0.18 -10.14 13.09
CA VAL A 52 0.67 -11.36 13.75
C VAL A 52 -0.49 -12.29 14.17
N SER A 53 -0.24 -13.60 14.12
CA SER A 53 -1.19 -14.59 14.63
C SER A 53 -1.53 -14.34 16.09
N PRO A 54 -2.80 -14.42 16.50
CA PRO A 54 -3.20 -14.26 17.90
C PRO A 54 -2.40 -15.15 18.87
N LYS A 55 -2.07 -16.38 18.45
CA LYS A 55 -1.27 -17.33 19.25
C LYS A 55 0.18 -16.87 19.49
N MET A 56 0.69 -15.97 18.63
CA MET A 56 2.07 -15.49 18.71
C MET A 56 2.17 -14.05 19.22
N ARG A 57 1.03 -13.41 19.52
CA ARG A 57 0.99 -11.98 19.86
C ARG A 57 1.79 -11.65 21.11
N ASP A 58 1.67 -12.49 22.15
CA ASP A 58 2.32 -12.23 23.43
C ASP A 58 3.86 -12.40 23.39
N ILE A 59 4.36 -13.11 22.36
CA ILE A 59 5.79 -13.36 22.15
C ILE A 59 6.32 -12.68 20.89
N TYR A 60 5.50 -11.79 20.28
CA TYR A 60 5.89 -11.09 19.08
C TYR A 60 6.85 -9.95 19.38
N ASP A 61 8.01 -10.00 18.78
CA ASP A 61 9.04 -8.96 18.86
C ASP A 61 9.36 -8.48 17.44
N HIS A 62 8.75 -7.38 17.04
CA HIS A 62 8.95 -6.82 15.70
C HIS A 62 10.41 -6.44 15.42
N ALA A 63 11.15 -6.00 16.43
CA ALA A 63 12.54 -5.57 16.24
C ALA A 63 13.49 -6.75 15.96
N ASN A 64 13.22 -7.91 16.57
CA ASN A 64 14.09 -9.06 16.45
C ASN A 64 13.55 -10.17 15.53
N ASN A 65 12.22 -10.31 15.41
CA ASN A 65 11.59 -11.31 14.55
C ASN A 65 10.27 -10.79 13.94
N PRO A 66 10.32 -9.86 12.97
CA PRO A 66 9.13 -9.27 12.35
C PRO A 66 8.29 -10.27 11.56
N THR A 67 8.87 -11.40 11.13
CA THR A 67 8.20 -12.42 10.31
C THR A 67 7.29 -13.34 11.13
N LYS A 68 7.50 -13.40 12.45
CA LYS A 68 6.84 -14.36 13.36
C LYS A 68 5.32 -14.28 13.30
N GLY A 69 4.69 -15.42 13.03
CA GLY A 69 3.23 -15.54 13.00
C GLY A 69 2.52 -14.90 11.80
N ASN A 70 3.27 -14.52 10.76
CA ASN A 70 2.74 -13.89 9.54
C ASN A 70 2.72 -14.82 8.32
N CYS A 71 3.10 -16.11 8.44
CA CYS A 71 3.30 -17.01 7.30
C CYS A 71 2.08 -17.13 6.37
N SER A 72 0.91 -17.51 6.87
CA SER A 72 -0.26 -17.76 6.03
C SER A 72 -0.70 -16.54 5.24
N ILE A 73 -0.74 -15.36 5.87
CA ILE A 73 -1.15 -14.14 5.19
C ILE A 73 -0.11 -13.66 4.18
N THR A 74 1.17 -13.92 4.45
CA THR A 74 2.27 -13.58 3.55
C THR A 74 2.29 -14.52 2.35
N ALA A 75 2.18 -15.84 2.56
CA ALA A 75 2.11 -16.80 1.47
C ALA A 75 0.91 -16.55 0.55
N ALA A 76 -0.26 -16.25 1.10
CA ALA A 76 -1.43 -15.88 0.31
C ALA A 76 -1.20 -14.60 -0.53
N LEU A 77 -0.51 -13.61 0.03
CA LEU A 77 -0.18 -12.37 -0.69
C LEU A 77 0.84 -12.62 -1.81
N VAL A 78 1.86 -13.46 -1.56
CA VAL A 78 2.83 -13.87 -2.58
C VAL A 78 2.11 -14.56 -3.74
N GLN A 79 1.19 -15.50 -3.45
CA GLN A 79 0.39 -16.14 -4.48
C GLN A 79 -0.44 -15.14 -5.29
N ASP A 80 -1.05 -14.15 -4.65
CA ASP A 80 -1.85 -13.14 -5.35
C ASP A 80 -1.02 -12.29 -6.32
N ILE A 81 0.24 -12.03 -5.98
CA ILE A 81 1.10 -11.15 -6.79
C ILE A 81 1.87 -11.95 -7.85
N PHE A 82 2.46 -13.07 -7.45
CA PHE A 82 3.42 -13.82 -8.28
C PHE A 82 2.83 -15.12 -8.83
N GLY A 83 1.64 -15.53 -8.40
CA GLY A 83 1.07 -16.83 -8.75
C GLY A 83 1.74 -17.98 -8.02
N GLY A 84 1.67 -19.18 -8.65
CA GLY A 84 2.22 -20.41 -8.08
C GLY A 84 1.30 -21.07 -7.05
N GLU A 85 1.82 -22.08 -6.37
CA GLU A 85 1.08 -22.90 -5.42
C GLU A 85 1.38 -22.49 -3.98
N LEU A 86 0.38 -22.68 -3.12
CA LEU A 86 0.52 -22.60 -1.67
C LEU A 86 0.94 -23.96 -1.13
N ILE A 87 1.97 -23.97 -0.32
CA ILE A 87 2.55 -25.19 0.25
C ILE A 87 2.53 -25.06 1.77
N ARG A 88 2.08 -26.13 2.42
CA ARG A 88 2.19 -26.31 3.87
C ARG A 88 3.39 -27.18 4.16
N VAL A 89 4.18 -26.78 5.13
CA VAL A 89 5.31 -27.53 5.68
C VAL A 89 5.20 -27.59 7.20
N HIS A 90 5.92 -28.51 7.82
CA HIS A 90 5.94 -28.68 9.27
C HIS A 90 7.39 -28.56 9.80
N PRO A 91 7.91 -27.34 10.01
CA PRO A 91 9.24 -27.14 10.57
C PRO A 91 9.40 -27.75 11.95
N LEU A 92 8.31 -27.82 12.70
CA LEU A 92 8.18 -28.50 13.99
C LEU A 92 6.93 -29.38 13.96
N PRO A 93 6.86 -30.48 14.74
CA PRO A 93 5.74 -31.45 14.71
C PRO A 93 4.36 -30.81 14.83
N GLU A 94 4.25 -29.71 15.62
CA GLU A 94 2.97 -29.05 15.89
C GLU A 94 2.82 -27.68 15.21
N ALA A 95 3.81 -27.27 14.39
CA ALA A 95 3.82 -25.97 13.74
C ALA A 95 3.59 -26.09 12.24
N ALA A 96 2.36 -25.92 11.79
CA ALA A 96 2.06 -25.76 10.37
C ALA A 96 2.55 -24.40 9.89
N HIS A 97 3.25 -24.39 8.77
CA HIS A 97 3.83 -23.20 8.14
C HIS A 97 3.46 -23.15 6.66
N SER A 98 3.13 -21.97 6.16
CA SER A 98 2.73 -21.78 4.75
C SER A 98 3.83 -21.05 4.00
N ILE A 99 4.22 -21.61 2.86
CA ILE A 99 5.22 -21.10 1.93
C ILE A 99 4.66 -21.13 0.50
N ASN A 100 5.44 -20.72 -0.49
CA ASN A 100 5.05 -20.73 -1.88
C ASN A 100 5.96 -21.62 -2.72
N ARG A 101 5.40 -22.26 -3.77
CA ARG A 101 6.16 -22.90 -4.85
C ARG A 101 5.84 -22.17 -6.16
N ILE A 102 6.85 -21.54 -6.77
CA ILE A 102 6.72 -20.77 -8.00
C ILE A 102 7.73 -21.33 -9.00
N ASN A 103 7.26 -21.72 -10.18
CA ASN A 103 8.09 -22.35 -11.22
C ASN A 103 8.92 -23.53 -10.69
N GLY A 104 8.34 -24.34 -9.79
CA GLY A 104 8.97 -25.53 -9.21
C GLY A 104 9.98 -25.25 -8.08
N LYS A 105 10.24 -24.01 -7.71
CA LYS A 105 11.11 -23.61 -6.61
C LYS A 105 10.31 -23.12 -5.40
N TYR A 106 10.86 -23.34 -4.20
CA TYR A 106 10.25 -22.91 -2.95
C TYR A 106 10.74 -21.52 -2.54
N TYR A 107 9.79 -20.70 -2.06
CA TYR A 107 10.00 -19.34 -1.57
C TYR A 107 9.25 -19.14 -0.26
N ASP A 108 9.91 -18.53 0.71
CA ASP A 108 9.29 -18.26 2.01
C ASP A 108 9.78 -16.93 2.57
N LEU A 109 8.98 -15.89 2.41
CA LEU A 109 9.26 -14.55 2.90
C LEU A 109 9.23 -14.46 4.43
N THR A 110 8.83 -15.53 5.11
CA THR A 110 8.73 -15.59 6.57
C THR A 110 9.63 -16.66 7.18
N SER A 111 10.58 -17.21 6.42
CA SER A 111 11.48 -18.28 6.86
C SER A 111 12.25 -17.91 8.13
N ASP A 112 12.60 -16.64 8.32
CA ASP A 112 13.34 -16.16 9.49
C ASP A 112 12.62 -16.40 10.82
N GLN A 113 11.30 -16.64 10.80
CA GLN A 113 10.57 -16.99 12.03
C GLN A 113 11.05 -18.29 12.66
N PHE A 114 11.71 -19.17 11.88
CA PHE A 114 12.28 -20.45 12.31
C PHE A 114 13.80 -20.44 12.31
N THR A 115 14.41 -19.90 11.26
CA THR A 115 15.88 -19.89 11.12
C THR A 115 16.56 -19.06 12.19
N ILE A 116 15.89 -18.06 12.75
CA ILE A 116 16.36 -17.31 13.93
C ILE A 116 16.57 -18.23 15.13
N ASP A 117 15.65 -19.16 15.33
CA ASP A 117 15.69 -20.11 16.44
C ASP A 117 16.50 -21.38 16.10
N GLY A 118 17.20 -21.39 14.94
CA GLY A 118 18.05 -22.49 14.49
C GLY A 118 17.30 -23.69 13.88
N TYR A 119 16.05 -23.50 13.45
CA TYR A 119 15.29 -24.54 12.78
C TYR A 119 15.32 -24.36 11.26
N ASP A 120 15.61 -25.45 10.57
CA ASP A 120 15.51 -25.51 9.11
C ASP A 120 14.08 -25.79 8.67
N ILE A 121 13.71 -25.27 7.50
CA ILE A 121 12.42 -25.57 6.87
C ILE A 121 12.54 -26.92 6.18
N ASN A 122 11.92 -27.94 6.78
CA ASN A 122 11.87 -29.28 6.17
C ASN A 122 10.88 -29.32 5.02
N LEU A 123 11.39 -29.42 3.80
CA LEU A 123 10.58 -29.51 2.58
C LEU A 123 10.07 -30.94 2.28
N ASP A 124 10.56 -31.98 2.97
CA ASP A 124 10.10 -33.35 2.80
C ASP A 124 8.64 -33.53 3.24
N SER A 125 8.15 -32.67 4.11
CA SER A 125 6.77 -32.61 4.57
C SER A 125 5.88 -31.67 3.72
N ALA A 126 6.36 -31.22 2.57
CA ALA A 126 5.65 -30.24 1.76
C ALA A 126 4.38 -30.83 1.14
N GLU A 127 3.24 -30.28 1.46
CA GLU A 127 1.94 -30.58 0.86
C GLU A 127 1.34 -29.34 0.18
N GLU A 128 0.79 -29.51 -1.01
CA GLU A 128 0.04 -28.45 -1.67
C GLU A 128 -1.30 -28.24 -0.98
N ILE A 129 -1.64 -26.98 -0.71
CA ILE A 129 -2.91 -26.59 -0.09
C ILE A 129 -3.63 -25.56 -0.96
N ASN A 130 -4.95 -25.55 -0.87
CA ASN A 130 -5.72 -24.50 -1.53
C ASN A 130 -5.69 -23.17 -0.71
N ARG A 131 -6.20 -22.10 -1.33
CA ARG A 131 -6.22 -20.78 -0.70
C ARG A 131 -7.14 -20.73 0.52
N GLU A 132 -8.26 -21.44 0.48
CA GLU A 132 -9.22 -21.52 1.58
C GLU A 132 -8.59 -22.17 2.81
N ASP A 133 -7.77 -23.21 2.61
CA ASP A 133 -7.02 -23.85 3.70
C ASP A 133 -5.92 -22.96 4.26
N CYS A 134 -5.32 -22.09 3.43
CA CYS A 134 -4.33 -21.11 3.87
C CYS A 134 -4.98 -19.99 4.69
N LEU A 135 -6.11 -19.45 4.21
CA LEU A 135 -6.89 -18.37 4.86
C LEU A 135 -8.07 -18.94 5.67
N ARG A 136 -7.90 -20.07 6.30
CA ARG A 136 -8.86 -21.02 6.88
C ARG A 136 -9.93 -20.44 7.81
N ASP A 137 -9.75 -19.29 8.41
CA ASP A 137 -10.72 -18.69 9.31
C ASP A 137 -10.80 -17.16 9.17
N MET A 138 -11.87 -16.57 9.73
CA MET A 138 -12.13 -15.14 9.63
C MET A 138 -11.03 -14.28 10.26
N SER A 139 -10.32 -14.81 11.27
CA SER A 139 -9.22 -14.05 11.89
C SER A 139 -8.00 -13.96 10.97
N VAL A 140 -7.72 -15.03 10.23
CA VAL A 140 -6.66 -15.03 9.21
C VAL A 140 -7.02 -14.11 8.06
N VAL A 141 -8.27 -14.16 7.57
CA VAL A 141 -8.78 -13.25 6.54
C VAL A 141 -8.69 -11.79 6.98
N ALA A 142 -9.08 -11.48 8.20
CA ALA A 142 -8.99 -10.11 8.74
C ALA A 142 -7.55 -9.60 8.78
N ARG A 143 -6.61 -10.44 9.23
CA ARG A 143 -5.16 -10.11 9.24
C ARG A 143 -4.60 -9.95 7.84
N TYR A 144 -5.00 -10.80 6.89
CA TYR A 144 -4.63 -10.68 5.48
C TYR A 144 -5.13 -9.33 4.91
N ASN A 145 -6.39 -8.97 5.14
CA ASN A 145 -6.93 -7.69 4.71
C ASN A 145 -6.16 -6.51 5.34
N GLN A 146 -5.84 -6.62 6.63
CA GLN A 146 -5.04 -5.60 7.32
C GLN A 146 -3.63 -5.46 6.71
N LEU A 147 -2.98 -6.58 6.36
CA LEU A 147 -1.69 -6.58 5.67
C LEU A 147 -1.77 -5.85 4.33
N CYS A 148 -2.78 -6.16 3.51
CA CYS A 148 -3.02 -5.52 2.23
C CYS A 148 -3.26 -4.01 2.38
N ILE A 149 -4.09 -3.58 3.33
CA ILE A 149 -4.35 -2.16 3.62
C ILE A 149 -3.05 -1.43 3.98
N LYS A 150 -2.24 -2.00 4.87
CA LYS A 150 -0.96 -1.40 5.29
C LYS A 150 -0.01 -1.23 4.10
N LEU A 151 0.15 -2.28 3.29
CA LEU A 151 1.00 -2.23 2.09
C LEU A 151 0.50 -1.20 1.07
N CYS A 152 -0.79 -1.23 0.74
CA CYS A 152 -1.37 -0.28 -0.20
C CYS A 152 -1.20 1.17 0.27
N THR A 153 -1.40 1.42 1.56
CA THR A 153 -1.19 2.75 2.15
C THR A 153 0.28 3.18 2.05
N ALA A 154 1.21 2.28 2.36
CA ALA A 154 2.64 2.57 2.29
C ALA A 154 3.10 2.82 0.86
N LEU A 155 2.71 1.95 -0.08
CA LEU A 155 3.01 2.09 -1.50
C LEU A 155 2.42 3.39 -2.06
N GLY A 156 1.18 3.72 -1.70
CA GLY A 156 0.54 4.97 -2.09
C GLY A 156 1.32 6.20 -1.61
N ARG A 157 1.84 6.17 -0.38
CA ARG A 157 2.68 7.26 0.16
C ARG A 157 4.03 7.39 -0.56
N GLU A 158 4.68 6.26 -0.85
CA GLU A 158 5.96 6.27 -1.59
C GLU A 158 5.76 6.77 -3.03
N LEU A 159 4.67 6.37 -3.66
CA LEU A 159 4.24 6.87 -4.95
C LEU A 159 4.00 8.37 -4.93
N ALA A 160 3.22 8.84 -3.97
CA ALA A 160 2.95 10.26 -3.81
C ALA A 160 4.26 11.05 -3.68
N LYS A 161 5.24 10.55 -2.91
CA LYS A 161 6.57 11.19 -2.80
C LYS A 161 7.33 11.19 -4.12
N LYS A 162 7.36 10.07 -4.84
CA LYS A 162 8.05 9.96 -6.14
C LYS A 162 7.41 10.84 -7.22
N HIS A 163 6.08 10.99 -7.16
CA HIS A 163 5.31 11.71 -8.17
C HIS A 163 4.92 13.12 -7.77
N ALA A 164 5.09 13.52 -6.50
CA ALA A 164 4.85 14.90 -6.06
C ALA A 164 5.57 15.92 -6.97
N ASN A 165 6.81 15.62 -7.36
CA ASN A 165 7.55 16.44 -8.32
C ASN A 165 7.08 16.31 -9.79
N LYS A 166 6.40 15.21 -10.14
CA LYS A 166 5.88 15.00 -11.50
C LYS A 166 4.48 15.57 -11.68
N LEU A 167 3.65 15.53 -10.63
CA LEU A 167 2.33 16.15 -10.63
C LEU A 167 2.43 17.68 -10.71
N THR A 168 3.45 18.27 -10.07
CA THR A 168 3.78 19.67 -10.26
C THR A 168 4.26 20.00 -11.68
N ARG A 169 4.74 19.02 -12.43
CA ARG A 169 5.13 19.18 -13.84
C ARG A 169 3.99 19.00 -14.84
N ARG A 170 2.85 18.43 -14.45
CA ARG A 170 1.80 17.99 -15.38
C ARG A 170 0.48 18.74 -15.28
N GLY A 171 0.38 19.80 -14.53
CA GLY A 171 -0.82 20.59 -14.66
C GLY A 171 -1.25 21.44 -13.48
N LEU A 172 -1.06 21.04 -12.25
CA LEU A 172 -1.45 21.89 -11.13
C LEU A 172 -0.24 22.69 -10.63
N PRO A 173 -0.31 24.04 -10.65
CA PRO A 173 0.74 24.86 -10.11
C PRO A 173 0.88 24.65 -8.60
N THR A 174 2.13 24.65 -8.10
CA THR A 174 2.41 24.52 -6.65
C THR A 174 2.45 25.89 -6.01
N TYR A 175 1.71 26.06 -4.91
CA TYR A 175 1.82 27.29 -4.11
C TYR A 175 3.18 27.37 -3.40
N LYS A 176 3.83 28.52 -3.53
CA LYS A 176 5.08 28.82 -2.80
C LYS A 176 4.79 29.89 -1.77
N THR A 177 5.28 29.71 -0.53
CA THR A 177 5.18 30.70 0.52
C THR A 177 5.69 32.05 0.05
N GLY A 178 4.88 33.11 0.22
CA GLY A 178 5.20 34.45 -0.26
C GLY A 178 4.80 34.75 -1.71
N GLN A 179 4.25 33.79 -2.43
CA GLN A 179 3.65 34.02 -3.74
C GLN A 179 2.35 34.81 -3.60
N ASN A 180 2.05 35.66 -4.58
CA ASN A 180 0.75 36.33 -4.64
C ASN A 180 -0.37 35.31 -4.76
N ILE A 181 -1.29 35.32 -3.79
CA ILE A 181 -2.36 34.32 -3.66
C ILE A 181 -3.34 34.40 -4.84
N GLU A 182 -3.75 35.60 -5.24
CA GLU A 182 -4.69 35.77 -6.37
C GLU A 182 -4.12 35.21 -7.67
N ASN A 183 -2.87 35.57 -7.98
CA ASN A 183 -2.20 35.05 -9.17
C ASN A 183 -2.06 33.52 -9.14
N TYR A 184 -1.79 32.95 -7.97
CA TYR A 184 -1.72 31.50 -7.83
C TYR A 184 -3.09 30.84 -8.04
N LEU A 185 -4.15 31.37 -7.43
CA LEU A 185 -5.51 30.84 -7.58
C LEU A 185 -6.00 30.95 -9.03
N ASP A 186 -5.66 32.03 -9.74
CA ASP A 186 -5.96 32.16 -11.16
C ASP A 186 -5.23 31.11 -12.00
N LEU A 187 -3.93 30.89 -11.78
CA LEU A 187 -3.16 29.87 -12.44
C LEU A 187 -3.70 28.46 -12.16
N LEU A 188 -4.08 28.19 -10.91
CA LEU A 188 -4.66 26.90 -10.53
C LEU A 188 -6.00 26.68 -11.21
N LYS A 189 -6.88 27.71 -11.21
CA LYS A 189 -8.19 27.68 -11.87
C LYS A 189 -8.04 27.44 -13.37
N GLN A 190 -7.14 28.17 -14.02
CA GLN A 190 -6.88 28.01 -15.44
C GLN A 190 -6.36 26.61 -15.78
N SER A 191 -5.40 26.09 -14.97
CA SER A 191 -4.88 24.75 -15.15
C SER A 191 -5.95 23.66 -15.00
N LEU A 192 -6.94 23.86 -14.11
CA LEU A 192 -8.06 22.95 -13.94
C LEU A 192 -9.04 22.98 -15.13
N LEU A 193 -9.20 24.14 -15.76
CA LEU A 193 -10.09 24.33 -16.90
C LEU A 193 -9.46 23.84 -18.21
N ASP A 194 -8.15 23.98 -18.37
CA ASP A 194 -7.43 23.60 -19.59
C ASP A 194 -7.20 22.09 -19.71
N ASN A 195 -7.36 21.34 -18.62
CA ASN A 195 -7.18 19.90 -18.62
C ASN A 195 -8.52 19.16 -18.70
N GLU A 196 -8.65 18.22 -19.63
CA GLU A 196 -9.80 17.33 -19.68
C GLU A 196 -9.89 16.47 -18.42
N PRO A 197 -11.03 16.49 -17.71
CA PRO A 197 -11.19 15.70 -16.52
C PRO A 197 -11.40 14.23 -16.86
N PHE A 198 -10.90 13.35 -16.02
CA PHE A 198 -11.18 11.92 -16.10
C PHE A 198 -12.65 11.65 -15.72
N SER A 199 -13.36 10.91 -16.55
CA SER A 199 -14.81 10.76 -16.44
C SER A 199 -15.31 9.75 -15.41
N ASN A 200 -14.43 9.05 -14.69
CA ASN A 200 -14.85 7.96 -13.80
C ASN A 200 -15.03 8.43 -12.36
N ASP A 201 -16.27 8.82 -12.02
CA ASP A 201 -16.66 9.31 -10.70
C ASP A 201 -16.74 8.20 -9.62
N GLU A 202 -16.67 6.91 -9.99
CA GLU A 202 -16.84 5.79 -9.04
C GLU A 202 -15.69 5.65 -8.03
N TYR A 203 -14.53 6.21 -8.33
CA TYR A 203 -13.33 6.09 -7.49
C TYR A 203 -13.28 7.06 -6.31
N PHE A 204 -14.32 7.87 -6.13
CA PHE A 204 -14.26 9.08 -5.31
C PHE A 204 -14.82 8.97 -3.89
N SER A 205 -15.60 7.94 -3.57
CA SER A 205 -16.56 8.06 -2.47
C SER A 205 -16.07 7.69 -1.08
N THR A 206 -14.80 7.33 -0.85
CA THR A 206 -14.48 6.56 0.38
C THR A 206 -13.29 6.99 1.23
N TYR A 207 -12.66 8.15 1.03
CA TYR A 207 -11.48 8.49 1.83
C TYR A 207 -11.63 9.84 2.56
N GLY A 208 -11.93 9.73 3.86
CA GLY A 208 -12.41 10.76 4.75
C GLY A 208 -11.55 12.01 5.01
N ASP A 209 -10.28 12.02 4.64
CA ASP A 209 -9.42 13.19 4.92
C ASP A 209 -9.69 14.38 4.00
N ARG A 210 -10.27 14.15 2.82
CA ARG A 210 -10.56 15.23 1.86
C ARG A 210 -11.76 16.06 2.24
N ASP A 211 -12.82 15.41 2.65
CA ASP A 211 -14.03 16.11 3.07
C ASP A 211 -13.70 16.98 4.28
N THR A 212 -12.89 16.44 5.21
CA THR A 212 -12.36 17.20 6.34
C THR A 212 -11.49 18.38 5.91
N LEU A 213 -10.61 18.20 4.93
CA LEU A 213 -9.78 19.31 4.41
C LEU A 213 -10.62 20.36 3.67
N ALA A 214 -11.59 19.93 2.88
CA ALA A 214 -12.51 20.86 2.20
C ALA A 214 -13.29 21.70 3.21
N GLU A 215 -13.84 21.07 4.25
CA GLU A 215 -14.54 21.78 5.34
C GLU A 215 -13.59 22.73 6.10
N GLN A 216 -12.36 22.33 6.38
CA GLN A 216 -11.36 23.19 7.00
C GLN A 216 -11.00 24.39 6.11
N ILE A 217 -10.90 24.21 4.79
CA ILE A 217 -10.67 25.30 3.84
C ILE A 217 -11.87 26.27 3.87
N LYS A 218 -13.09 25.76 3.83
CA LYS A 218 -14.30 26.58 3.91
C LYS A 218 -14.39 27.37 5.23
N ALA A 219 -14.04 26.72 6.33
CA ALA A 219 -14.04 27.33 7.67
C ALA A 219 -12.88 28.31 7.93
N ALA A 220 -11.82 28.28 7.14
CA ALA A 220 -10.69 29.19 7.30
C ALA A 220 -11.12 30.63 7.04
N GLY A 221 -10.81 31.53 7.97
CA GLY A 221 -11.31 32.92 7.96
C GLY A 221 -10.62 33.86 6.97
N THR A 222 -9.45 33.48 6.42
CA THR A 222 -8.67 34.34 5.51
C THR A 222 -8.09 33.51 4.35
N LYS A 223 -7.68 34.22 3.28
CA LYS A 223 -6.97 33.60 2.14
C LYS A 223 -5.68 32.92 2.61
N GLU A 224 -4.90 33.60 3.42
CA GLU A 224 -3.61 33.12 3.91
C GLU A 224 -3.75 31.83 4.71
N SER A 225 -4.78 31.72 5.57
CA SER A 225 -5.04 30.50 6.35
C SER A 225 -5.59 29.35 5.50
N SER A 226 -6.22 29.64 4.38
CA SER A 226 -6.75 28.65 3.44
C SER A 226 -5.65 28.01 2.57
N MET A 227 -4.59 28.75 2.25
CA MET A 227 -3.57 28.30 1.27
C MET A 227 -2.81 27.04 1.68
N PRO A 228 -2.32 26.88 2.94
CA PRO A 228 -1.68 25.63 3.36
C PRO A 228 -2.62 24.42 3.30
N LEU A 229 -3.91 24.62 3.58
CA LEU A 229 -4.93 23.59 3.53
C LEU A 229 -5.23 23.18 2.08
N LEU A 230 -5.35 24.15 1.18
CA LEU A 230 -5.53 23.91 -0.25
C LEU A 230 -4.33 23.15 -0.85
N ALA A 231 -3.11 23.53 -0.50
CA ALA A 231 -1.90 22.82 -0.91
C ALA A 231 -1.93 21.36 -0.42
N ARG A 232 -2.31 21.13 0.84
CA ARG A 232 -2.49 19.76 1.38
C ARG A 232 -3.61 19.01 0.67
N TYR A 233 -4.72 19.66 0.35
CA TYR A 233 -5.81 19.07 -0.41
C TYR A 233 -5.33 18.58 -1.78
N CYS A 234 -4.59 19.41 -2.51
CA CYS A 234 -4.03 19.03 -3.82
C CYS A 234 -3.06 17.83 -3.72
N VAL A 235 -2.26 17.75 -2.65
CA VAL A 235 -1.34 16.61 -2.39
C VAL A 235 -2.10 15.37 -1.93
N ALA A 236 -3.11 15.51 -1.09
CA ALA A 236 -3.91 14.39 -0.56
C ALA A 236 -4.60 13.61 -1.68
N GLN A 237 -5.02 14.29 -2.75
CA GLN A 237 -5.60 13.66 -3.93
C GLN A 237 -4.65 12.69 -4.62
N THR A 238 -3.37 13.02 -4.67
CA THR A 238 -2.34 12.14 -5.23
C THR A 238 -2.19 10.86 -4.42
N ILE A 239 -2.27 10.96 -3.09
CA ILE A 239 -2.19 9.82 -2.18
C ILE A 239 -3.40 8.90 -2.34
N VAL A 240 -4.60 9.47 -2.46
CA VAL A 240 -5.85 8.70 -2.65
C VAL A 240 -5.85 7.94 -3.96
N LYS A 241 -5.38 8.55 -5.05
CA LYS A 241 -5.32 7.90 -6.37
C LYS A 241 -4.29 6.77 -6.46
N SER A 242 -3.28 6.81 -5.63
CA SER A 242 -2.25 5.79 -5.56
C SER A 242 -2.50 4.72 -4.49
N SER A 243 -3.49 4.91 -3.62
CA SER A 243 -3.94 3.86 -2.70
C SER A 243 -4.87 2.88 -3.42
N ALA A 244 -4.81 1.62 -3.01
CA ALA A 244 -5.58 0.55 -3.63
C ALA A 244 -7.09 0.82 -3.55
N VAL A 245 -7.76 0.66 -4.66
CA VAL A 245 -9.20 0.60 -4.70
C VAL A 245 -9.63 -0.80 -4.30
N ALA A 246 -10.27 -0.93 -3.13
CA ALA A 246 -10.95 -2.15 -2.77
C ALA A 246 -12.08 -2.37 -3.76
N SER A 247 -12.03 -3.46 -4.53
CA SER A 247 -13.11 -3.83 -5.42
C SER A 247 -14.37 -4.11 -4.58
N LYS A 248 -15.47 -3.40 -4.86
CA LYS A 248 -16.78 -3.69 -4.26
C LYS A 248 -17.26 -5.11 -4.56
N ALA A 249 -16.83 -5.68 -5.69
CA ALA A 249 -17.21 -7.01 -6.13
C ALA A 249 -16.43 -8.13 -5.42
N ASN A 250 -15.22 -7.85 -4.96
CA ASN A 250 -14.41 -8.80 -4.21
C ASN A 250 -13.52 -8.07 -3.19
N PRO A 251 -13.96 -7.97 -1.91
CA PRO A 251 -13.18 -7.28 -0.87
C PRO A 251 -11.83 -7.93 -0.59
N ARG A 252 -11.52 -9.08 -1.21
CA ARG A 252 -10.23 -9.76 -1.12
C ARG A 252 -9.24 -9.33 -2.22
N GLN A 253 -9.70 -8.60 -3.23
CA GLN A 253 -8.86 -8.09 -4.30
C GLN A 253 -8.64 -6.59 -4.14
N TYR A 254 -7.48 -6.24 -3.65
CA TYR A 254 -6.98 -4.86 -3.71
C TYR A 254 -6.32 -4.68 -5.06
N ILE A 255 -7.06 -4.12 -6.01
CA ILE A 255 -6.55 -3.86 -7.35
C ILE A 255 -5.93 -2.48 -7.34
N ILE A 256 -4.60 -2.40 -7.37
CA ILE A 256 -3.93 -1.24 -7.92
C ILE A 256 -4.00 -1.41 -9.44
N ASN A 257 -5.04 -0.87 -10.04
CA ASN A 257 -5.22 -0.95 -11.46
C ASN A 257 -4.19 -0.06 -12.17
N ASP A 258 -3.44 -0.63 -13.12
CA ASP A 258 -2.54 0.14 -14.01
C ASP A 258 -3.24 1.32 -14.67
N SER A 259 -4.56 1.21 -14.93
CA SER A 259 -5.35 2.31 -15.49
C SER A 259 -5.49 3.47 -14.50
N ILE A 260 -5.65 3.21 -13.20
CA ILE A 260 -5.69 4.25 -12.16
C ILE A 260 -4.35 4.96 -12.08
N TYR A 261 -3.24 4.21 -12.21
CA TYR A 261 -1.91 4.80 -12.23
C TYR A 261 -1.67 5.64 -13.47
N LYS A 262 -2.01 5.15 -14.65
CA LYS A 262 -1.89 5.91 -15.92
C LYS A 262 -2.74 7.17 -15.91
N HIS A 263 -3.85 7.15 -15.20
CA HIS A 263 -4.78 8.29 -15.06
C HIS A 263 -4.63 9.04 -13.72
N SER A 264 -3.68 8.67 -12.85
CA SER A 264 -3.39 9.40 -11.60
C SER A 264 -2.97 10.85 -11.81
N GLU A 265 -2.62 11.19 -13.04
CA GLU A 265 -2.25 12.53 -13.47
C GLU A 265 -3.47 13.39 -13.88
N LEU A 266 -4.62 12.74 -14.08
CA LEU A 266 -5.84 13.40 -14.44
C LEU A 266 -6.72 13.59 -13.21
N ILE A 267 -7.27 14.77 -13.06
CA ILE A 267 -8.25 15.08 -12.02
C ILE A 267 -9.60 14.58 -12.50
N CYS A 268 -10.35 13.83 -11.68
CA CYS A 268 -11.70 13.45 -12.07
C CYS A 268 -12.64 14.66 -12.07
N LYS A 269 -13.74 14.58 -12.81
CA LYS A 269 -14.70 15.70 -12.97
C LYS A 269 -15.18 16.22 -11.60
N LYS A 270 -15.65 15.34 -10.73
CA LYS A 270 -16.15 15.72 -9.40
C LYS A 270 -15.08 16.46 -8.56
N GLU A 271 -13.83 16.03 -8.64
CA GLU A 271 -12.71 16.64 -7.95
C GLU A 271 -12.37 18.02 -8.50
N ARG A 272 -12.36 18.14 -9.80
CA ARG A 272 -12.18 19.42 -10.44
C ARG A 272 -13.26 20.42 -9.99
N ASP A 273 -14.51 19.98 -9.98
CA ASP A 273 -15.64 20.81 -9.60
C ASP A 273 -15.53 21.26 -8.13
N ILE A 274 -15.14 20.37 -7.21
CA ILE A 274 -14.85 20.71 -5.81
C ILE A 274 -13.68 21.71 -5.70
N LEU A 275 -12.59 21.50 -6.43
CA LEU A 275 -11.45 22.42 -6.40
C LEU A 275 -11.81 23.81 -6.94
N LEU A 276 -12.59 23.86 -8.01
CA LEU A 276 -13.08 25.12 -8.55
C LEU A 276 -13.95 25.88 -7.51
N GLU A 277 -14.86 25.16 -6.84
CA GLU A 277 -15.65 25.74 -5.74
C GLU A 277 -14.76 26.27 -4.60
N LEU A 278 -13.79 25.48 -4.14
CA LEU A 278 -12.86 25.90 -3.08
C LEU A 278 -12.01 27.11 -3.48
N ILE A 279 -11.58 27.19 -4.74
CA ILE A 279 -10.84 28.35 -5.26
C ILE A 279 -11.72 29.60 -5.21
N ASP A 280 -12.96 29.49 -5.66
CA ASP A 280 -13.90 30.61 -5.65
C ASP A 280 -14.26 31.04 -4.21
N ASP A 281 -14.44 30.08 -3.30
CA ASP A 281 -14.62 30.37 -1.86
C ASP A 281 -13.42 31.13 -1.26
N ILE A 282 -12.19 30.71 -1.59
CA ILE A 282 -10.99 31.37 -1.10
C ILE A 282 -10.86 32.80 -1.67
N LYS A 283 -11.18 32.99 -2.95
CA LYS A 283 -11.13 34.32 -3.59
C LYS A 283 -12.10 35.31 -2.97
N ASN A 284 -13.23 34.83 -2.47
CA ASN A 284 -14.27 35.64 -1.86
C ASN A 284 -14.01 36.01 -0.38
N LYS A 285 -12.98 35.43 0.24
CA LYS A 285 -12.51 35.81 1.60
C LYS A 285 -11.68 37.11 1.58
#